data_f8850cf3c78b8f17be8ed3e8c559d24f
#
_entry.id   f8850cf3c78b8f17be8ed3e8c559d24f
#
_cell.length_a   1.000
_cell.length_b   1.000
_cell.length_c   1.000
_cell.angle_alpha   90.00
_cell.angle_beta   90.00
_cell.angle_gamma   90.00
#
_symmetry.space_group_name_H-M   'P 1'
#
loop_
_entity.id
_entity.type
_entity.pdbx_description
1 polymer ?
#
loop_
_entity_poly.entity_id
_entity_poly.type
_entity_poly.pdbx_seq_one_letter_code
_entity_poly.pdbx_strand_id
1 'polypeptide(L)'
;SNTLKGITLYFFDKQFALVKRIDAGLGKWIENRWHFYNLVIRSFNPDGSMDIEISEEKIISLKETPDDFKTARREPDEMSYVELRDYIAKIERAGYKIPEYVPYLYAKISFPFICLIMPFLAIPFALRIGRGGGIAWGVGLSVIIGFTHFVFFNFSLSLGRAELLPPLLSAWAANIIFGAIGIYLLLQVRQ
;
A
#
# COMPACT_ATOMS: atom_id res chain seq x y z
N SER A 1 -19.12 9.17 7.57
CA SER A 1 -19.39 10.19 8.60
C SER A 1 -18.36 11.31 8.44
N ASN A 2 -18.80 12.57 8.37
CA ASN A 2 -17.96 13.76 8.23
C ASN A 2 -17.44 14.23 9.59
N THR A 3 -17.05 13.28 10.44
CA THR A 3 -16.68 13.54 11.83
C THR A 3 -15.35 12.84 12.13
N LEU A 4 -14.41 13.57 12.70
CA LEU A 4 -13.13 13.08 13.19
C LEU A 4 -13.11 13.17 14.72
N LYS A 5 -12.42 12.22 15.39
CA LYS A 5 -12.27 12.20 16.85
C LYS A 5 -10.78 12.12 17.22
N GLY A 6 -10.39 12.83 18.30
CA GLY A 6 -9.03 12.79 18.82
C GLY A 6 -8.00 13.34 17.82
N ILE A 7 -8.18 14.59 17.41
CA ILE A 7 -7.38 15.23 16.37
C ILE A 7 -6.27 16.04 17.02
N THR A 8 -5.05 15.89 16.51
CA THR A 8 -3.93 16.78 16.86
C THR A 8 -3.40 17.43 15.59
N LEU A 9 -3.34 18.76 15.57
CA LEU A 9 -2.79 19.55 14.48
C LEU A 9 -1.47 20.17 14.92
N TYR A 10 -0.43 20.02 14.11
CA TYR A 10 0.89 20.61 14.34
C TYR A 10 1.15 21.68 13.27
N PHE A 11 1.55 22.86 13.72
CA PHE A 11 1.94 23.96 12.84
C PHE A 11 3.41 24.25 13.02
N PHE A 12 4.14 24.23 11.91
CA PHE A 12 5.57 24.49 11.85
C PHE A 12 5.83 25.79 11.12
N ASP A 13 6.91 26.47 11.49
CA ASP A 13 7.41 27.63 10.74
C ASP A 13 8.22 27.21 9.49
N LYS A 14 8.79 28.19 8.80
CA LYS A 14 9.62 27.97 7.61
C LYS A 14 10.94 27.23 7.92
N GLN A 15 11.34 27.18 9.18
CA GLN A 15 12.56 26.52 9.67
C GLN A 15 12.27 25.16 10.32
N PHE A 16 11.03 24.65 10.15
CA PHE A 16 10.55 23.39 10.75
C PHE A 16 10.55 23.38 12.29
N ALA A 17 10.50 24.54 12.93
CA ALA A 17 10.27 24.64 14.37
C ALA A 17 8.76 24.57 14.66
N LEU A 18 8.38 23.83 15.71
CA LEU A 18 6.99 23.72 16.14
C LEU A 18 6.54 25.03 16.79
N VAL A 19 5.61 25.72 16.13
CA VAL A 19 5.08 27.02 16.62
C VAL A 19 3.78 26.83 17.38
N LYS A 20 2.94 25.86 16.94
CA LYS A 20 1.62 25.69 17.53
C LYS A 20 1.16 24.25 17.44
N ARG A 21 0.56 23.76 18.52
CA ARG A 21 -0.13 22.46 18.58
C ARG A 21 -1.57 22.68 19.02
N ILE A 22 -2.50 22.07 18.32
CA ILE A 22 -3.93 22.12 18.64
C ILE A 22 -4.41 20.69 18.83
N ASP A 23 -4.87 20.37 20.02
CA ASP A 23 -5.53 19.11 20.35
C ASP A 23 -7.03 19.36 20.38
N ALA A 24 -7.83 18.65 19.57
CA ALA A 24 -9.27 18.76 19.51
C ALA A 24 -9.95 17.43 19.78
N GLY A 25 -10.96 17.42 20.62
CA GLY A 25 -11.73 16.20 20.93
C GLY A 25 -12.57 15.73 19.76
N LEU A 26 -13.16 16.66 18.99
CA LEU A 26 -14.07 16.40 17.89
C LEU A 26 -13.87 17.42 16.78
N GLY A 27 -13.87 16.95 15.52
CA GLY A 27 -13.93 17.79 14.33
C GLY A 27 -15.10 17.39 13.45
N LYS A 28 -15.92 18.38 13.03
CA LYS A 28 -17.04 18.19 12.11
C LYS A 28 -16.84 19.03 10.85
N TRP A 29 -17.16 18.45 9.69
CA TRP A 29 -17.18 19.17 8.43
C TRP A 29 -18.56 19.75 8.18
N ILE A 30 -18.68 21.07 8.26
CA ILE A 30 -19.93 21.83 8.11
C ILE A 30 -19.66 22.98 7.14
N GLU A 31 -20.54 23.18 6.15
CA GLU A 31 -20.46 24.29 5.18
C GLU A 31 -19.07 24.48 4.55
N ASN A 32 -18.45 23.36 4.13
CA ASN A 32 -17.13 23.35 3.50
C ASN A 32 -15.98 23.85 4.40
N ARG A 33 -16.13 23.75 5.73
CA ARG A 33 -15.12 24.14 6.75
C ARG A 33 -15.07 23.14 7.89
N TRP A 34 -13.92 23.06 8.55
CA TRP A 34 -13.75 22.25 9.74
C TRP A 34 -14.11 23.04 10.99
N HIS A 35 -15.12 22.57 11.73
CA HIS A 35 -15.49 23.01 13.07
C HIS A 35 -14.89 22.05 14.08
N PHE A 36 -14.00 22.55 14.90
CA PHE A 36 -13.37 21.76 15.96
C PHE A 36 -13.97 22.12 17.31
N TYR A 37 -14.18 21.09 18.14
CA TYR A 37 -14.79 21.21 19.46
C TYR A 37 -13.85 20.66 20.53
N ASN A 38 -13.90 21.25 21.73
CA ASN A 38 -13.06 20.92 22.88
C ASN A 38 -11.57 21.01 22.52
N LEU A 39 -11.12 22.24 22.21
CA LEU A 39 -9.76 22.49 21.77
C LEU A 39 -8.87 22.90 22.94
N VAL A 40 -7.65 22.34 22.95
CA VAL A 40 -6.53 22.84 23.72
C VAL A 40 -5.46 23.30 22.72
N ILE A 41 -5.22 24.59 22.69
CA ILE A 41 -4.26 25.24 21.79
C ILE A 41 -3.02 25.54 22.59
N ARG A 42 -1.87 25.03 22.16
CA ARG A 42 -0.55 25.34 22.76
C ARG A 42 0.28 26.10 21.73
N SER A 43 0.63 27.31 22.05
CA SER A 43 1.53 28.15 21.24
C SER A 43 2.90 28.17 21.86
N PHE A 44 3.94 27.93 21.09
CA PHE A 44 5.34 27.91 21.53
C PHE A 44 6.01 29.20 21.08
N ASN A 45 6.47 30.00 22.02
CA ASN A 45 7.11 31.27 21.75
C ASN A 45 8.64 31.10 21.58
N PRO A 46 9.32 31.96 20.83
CA PRO A 46 10.77 31.90 20.63
C PRO A 46 11.59 32.02 21.91
N ASP A 47 11.03 32.61 22.98
CA ASP A 47 11.64 32.73 24.29
C ASP A 47 11.57 31.47 25.16
N GLY A 48 10.97 30.38 24.62
CA GLY A 48 10.77 29.11 25.31
C GLY A 48 9.52 29.08 26.19
N SER A 49 8.73 30.14 26.25
CA SER A 49 7.44 30.16 26.94
C SER A 49 6.35 29.45 26.11
N MET A 50 5.35 28.91 26.81
CA MET A 50 4.22 28.23 26.20
C MET A 50 2.92 28.85 26.68
N ASP A 51 2.10 29.31 25.75
CA ASP A 51 0.76 29.80 26.02
C ASP A 51 -0.26 28.69 25.77
N ILE A 52 -1.22 28.55 26.69
CA ILE A 52 -2.31 27.56 26.57
C ILE A 52 -3.63 28.31 26.51
N GLU A 53 -4.36 28.10 25.39
CA GLU A 53 -5.72 28.61 25.18
C GLU A 53 -6.68 27.42 25.13
N ILE A 54 -7.76 27.43 25.89
CA ILE A 54 -8.83 26.41 25.83
C ILE A 54 -10.02 27.07 25.16
N SER A 55 -10.57 26.41 24.16
CA SER A 55 -11.75 26.88 23.40
C SER A 55 -12.76 25.77 23.22
N GLU A 56 -14.03 26.06 23.41
CA GLU A 56 -15.10 25.07 23.20
C GLU A 56 -15.34 24.80 21.71
N GLU A 57 -15.22 25.82 20.87
CA GLU A 57 -15.38 25.72 19.42
C GLU A 57 -14.45 26.67 18.69
N LYS A 58 -13.84 26.24 17.62
CA LYS A 58 -13.03 27.06 16.71
C LYS A 58 -13.10 26.53 15.27
N ILE A 59 -13.32 27.44 14.33
CA ILE A 59 -13.29 27.11 12.89
C ILE A 59 -11.84 27.24 12.44
N ILE A 60 -11.26 26.16 11.90
CA ILE A 60 -9.90 26.16 11.37
C ILE A 60 -9.98 25.80 9.88
N SER A 61 -9.44 26.67 9.03
CA SER A 61 -9.34 26.42 7.60
C SER A 61 -8.19 25.45 7.35
N LEU A 62 -8.51 24.19 7.08
CA LEU A 62 -7.59 23.18 6.58
C LEU A 62 -7.80 23.03 5.07
N LYS A 63 -6.72 22.69 4.35
CA LYS A 63 -6.81 22.39 2.92
C LYS A 63 -7.40 20.99 2.67
N GLU A 64 -7.28 20.11 3.65
CA GLU A 64 -7.73 18.73 3.62
C GLU A 64 -9.24 18.63 3.80
N THR A 65 -9.88 17.89 2.93
CA THR A 65 -11.31 17.56 2.98
C THR A 65 -11.55 16.24 3.73
N PRO A 66 -12.79 15.93 4.17
CA PRO A 66 -13.10 14.62 4.78
C PRO A 66 -12.74 13.42 3.91
N ASP A 67 -12.76 13.59 2.59
CA ASP A 67 -12.44 12.51 1.65
C ASP A 67 -10.93 12.25 1.59
N ASP A 68 -10.10 13.26 1.82
CA ASP A 68 -8.64 13.09 1.93
C ASP A 68 -8.29 12.19 3.13
N PHE A 69 -8.98 12.33 4.26
CA PHE A 69 -8.78 11.46 5.43
C PHE A 69 -9.31 10.03 5.24
N LYS A 70 -10.35 9.84 4.42
CA LYS A 70 -10.82 8.48 4.06
C LYS A 70 -9.82 7.79 3.15
N THR A 71 -9.23 8.53 2.22
CA THR A 71 -8.22 8.01 1.28
C THR A 71 -6.91 7.66 2.00
N ALA A 72 -6.50 8.42 3.02
CA ALA A 72 -5.30 8.16 3.82
C ALA A 72 -5.36 6.85 4.64
N ARG A 73 -6.54 6.21 4.77
CA ARG A 73 -6.75 4.94 5.45
C ARG A 73 -6.79 3.72 4.53
N ARG A 74 -6.82 3.92 3.20
CA ARG A 74 -6.82 2.79 2.28
C ARG A 74 -5.40 2.28 2.06
N GLU A 75 -5.23 0.99 2.31
CA GLU A 75 -3.97 0.31 1.97
C GLU A 75 -3.82 0.20 0.45
N PRO A 76 -2.58 0.22 -0.09
CA PRO A 76 -2.33 0.09 -1.54
C PRO A 76 -2.98 -1.16 -2.15
N ASP A 77 -3.11 -2.22 -1.34
CA ASP A 77 -3.72 -3.49 -1.77
C ASP A 77 -5.22 -3.37 -2.04
N GLU A 78 -5.92 -2.48 -1.33
CA GLU A 78 -7.35 -2.24 -1.49
C GLU A 78 -7.70 -1.33 -2.68
N MET A 79 -6.72 -0.60 -3.21
CA MET A 79 -6.92 0.31 -4.34
C MET A 79 -6.88 -0.46 -5.66
N SER A 80 -7.70 -0.07 -6.63
CA SER A 80 -7.53 -0.50 -8.02
C SER A 80 -6.26 0.09 -8.62
N TYR A 81 -5.81 -0.43 -9.78
CA TYR A 81 -4.64 0.12 -10.48
C TYR A 81 -4.76 1.62 -10.75
N VAL A 82 -5.93 2.06 -11.22
CA VAL A 82 -6.18 3.46 -11.58
C VAL A 82 -6.17 4.34 -10.34
N GLU A 83 -6.87 3.91 -9.27
CA GLU A 83 -6.91 4.64 -8.00
C GLU A 83 -5.51 4.78 -7.39
N LEU A 84 -4.72 3.70 -7.37
CA LEU A 84 -3.36 3.72 -6.82
C LEU A 84 -2.44 4.63 -7.63
N ARG A 85 -2.52 4.58 -8.97
CA ARG A 85 -1.75 5.47 -9.87
C ARG A 85 -2.08 6.94 -9.61
N ASP A 86 -3.38 7.26 -9.54
CA ASP A 86 -3.83 8.63 -9.33
C ASP A 86 -3.49 9.12 -7.92
N TYR A 87 -3.52 8.23 -6.91
CA TYR A 87 -3.06 8.51 -5.57
C TYR A 87 -1.57 8.85 -5.52
N ILE A 88 -0.71 8.01 -6.13
CA ILE A 88 0.72 8.28 -6.24
C ILE A 88 0.96 9.64 -6.91
N ALA A 89 0.32 9.90 -8.06
CA ALA A 89 0.46 11.15 -8.80
C ALA A 89 -0.01 12.38 -7.98
N LYS A 90 -1.06 12.24 -7.14
CA LYS A 90 -1.53 13.31 -6.25
C LYS A 90 -0.49 13.64 -5.19
N ILE A 91 0.11 12.62 -4.57
CA ILE A 91 1.12 12.78 -3.52
C ILE A 91 2.41 13.39 -4.08
N GLU A 92 2.85 12.94 -5.26
CA GLU A 92 4.03 13.48 -5.93
C GLU A 92 3.85 14.97 -6.31
N ARG A 93 2.66 15.36 -6.79
CA ARG A 93 2.34 16.78 -7.05
C ARG A 93 2.33 17.64 -5.78
N ALA A 94 2.05 17.05 -4.63
CA ALA A 94 2.16 17.72 -3.33
C ALA A 94 3.61 17.82 -2.82
N GLY A 95 4.61 17.31 -3.58
CA GLY A 95 6.02 17.37 -3.25
C GLY A 95 6.53 16.21 -2.40
N TYR A 96 5.70 15.22 -2.11
CA TYR A 96 6.09 14.02 -1.35
C TYR A 96 6.41 12.87 -2.30
N LYS A 97 7.38 12.04 -1.93
CA LYS A 97 7.69 10.78 -2.64
C LYS A 97 7.27 9.60 -1.77
N ILE A 98 6.59 8.64 -2.39
CA ILE A 98 6.16 7.40 -1.74
C ILE A 98 6.63 6.19 -2.56
N PRO A 99 7.97 5.96 -2.65
CA PRO A 99 8.56 4.92 -3.49
C PRO A 99 8.06 3.52 -3.12
N GLU A 100 7.68 3.30 -1.87
CA GLU A 100 7.12 2.04 -1.37
C GLU A 100 5.79 1.63 -2.02
N TYR A 101 5.06 2.58 -2.63
CA TYR A 101 3.77 2.30 -3.30
C TYR A 101 3.95 1.87 -4.76
N VAL A 102 5.06 2.23 -5.38
CA VAL A 102 5.32 1.95 -6.81
C VAL A 102 5.39 0.44 -7.11
N PRO A 103 6.03 -0.42 -6.28
CA PRO A 103 6.00 -1.87 -6.48
C PRO A 103 4.58 -2.46 -6.52
N TYR A 104 3.66 -1.95 -5.68
CA TYR A 104 2.27 -2.38 -5.69
C TYR A 104 1.55 -2.04 -6.99
N LEU A 105 1.86 -0.88 -7.59
CA LEU A 105 1.29 -0.50 -8.87
C LEU A 105 1.64 -1.52 -9.97
N TYR A 106 2.91 -1.93 -10.04
CA TYR A 106 3.35 -2.98 -10.98
C TYR A 106 2.81 -4.37 -10.61
N ALA A 107 2.67 -4.65 -9.31
CA ALA A 107 2.09 -5.89 -8.81
C ALA A 107 0.64 -6.10 -9.27
N LYS A 108 -0.18 -5.03 -9.34
CA LYS A 108 -1.57 -5.09 -9.86
C LYS A 108 -1.64 -5.62 -11.29
N ILE A 109 -0.59 -5.38 -12.09
CA ILE A 109 -0.50 -5.89 -13.47
C ILE A 109 0.12 -7.29 -13.48
N SER A 110 1.21 -7.51 -12.74
CA SER A 110 1.96 -8.78 -12.79
C SER A 110 1.22 -9.94 -12.12
N PHE A 111 0.42 -9.67 -11.08
CA PHE A 111 -0.29 -10.70 -10.32
C PHE A 111 -1.26 -11.55 -11.17
N PRO A 112 -2.09 -11.00 -12.07
CA PRO A 112 -2.95 -11.81 -12.93
C PRO A 112 -2.19 -12.78 -13.84
N PHE A 113 -0.93 -12.50 -14.18
CA PHE A 113 -0.12 -13.38 -15.01
C PHE A 113 0.21 -14.73 -14.36
N ILE A 114 0.05 -14.86 -13.04
CA ILE A 114 0.15 -16.13 -12.33
C ILE A 114 -0.81 -17.16 -12.93
N CYS A 115 -2.01 -16.73 -13.35
CA CYS A 115 -3.01 -17.61 -13.97
C CYS A 115 -2.54 -18.20 -15.31
N LEU A 116 -1.60 -17.54 -16.00
CA LEU A 116 -0.98 -18.07 -17.20
C LEU A 116 0.20 -19.00 -16.87
N ILE A 117 0.98 -18.66 -15.84
CA ILE A 117 2.21 -19.38 -15.47
C ILE A 117 1.90 -20.73 -14.80
N MET A 118 0.88 -20.77 -13.94
CA MET A 118 0.52 -21.98 -13.21
C MET A 118 0.19 -23.19 -14.11
N PRO A 119 -0.57 -23.09 -15.23
CA PRO A 119 -0.74 -24.18 -16.16
C PRO A 119 0.57 -24.71 -16.77
N PHE A 120 1.51 -23.81 -17.12
CA PHE A 120 2.81 -24.24 -17.66
C PHE A 120 3.61 -25.09 -16.66
N LEU A 121 3.47 -24.82 -15.38
CA LEU A 121 4.04 -25.65 -14.32
C LEU A 121 3.25 -26.94 -14.09
N ALA A 122 1.92 -26.88 -14.12
CA ALA A 122 1.06 -28.02 -13.80
C ALA A 122 1.08 -29.12 -14.87
N ILE A 123 1.13 -28.76 -16.16
CA ILE A 123 1.06 -29.69 -17.29
C ILE A 123 2.16 -30.78 -17.22
N PRO A 124 3.46 -30.47 -17.04
CA PRO A 124 4.50 -31.49 -16.97
C PRO A 124 4.29 -32.50 -15.85
N PHE A 125 3.80 -32.03 -14.71
CA PHE A 125 3.51 -32.89 -13.57
C PHE A 125 2.28 -33.76 -13.82
N ALA A 126 1.22 -33.20 -14.39
CA ALA A 126 0.02 -33.96 -14.73
C ALA A 126 0.31 -35.08 -15.70
N LEU A 127 1.14 -34.86 -16.73
CA LEU A 127 1.54 -35.88 -17.71
C LEU A 127 2.41 -36.98 -17.10
N ARG A 128 3.23 -36.67 -16.07
CA ARG A 128 4.08 -37.66 -15.39
C ARG A 128 3.30 -38.48 -14.36
N ILE A 129 2.38 -37.88 -13.63
CA ILE A 129 1.61 -38.49 -12.54
C ILE A 129 0.52 -39.45 -13.11
N GLY A 130 0.00 -39.17 -14.31
CA GLY A 130 -1.07 -39.98 -14.95
C GLY A 130 -0.76 -41.47 -15.12
N ARG A 131 0.47 -41.93 -14.86
CA ARG A 131 0.88 -43.34 -15.01
C ARG A 131 1.03 -44.13 -13.70
N GLY A 132 0.68 -43.58 -12.54
CA GLY A 132 0.80 -44.30 -11.26
C GLY A 132 0.67 -43.49 -10.00
N GLY A 133 0.57 -42.15 -10.07
CA GLY A 133 0.37 -41.29 -8.93
C GLY A 133 -1.10 -40.95 -8.72
N GLY A 134 -1.64 -41.17 -7.52
CA GLY A 134 -3.03 -40.83 -7.21
C GLY A 134 -3.30 -39.31 -7.32
N ILE A 135 -4.57 -38.96 -7.54
CA ILE A 135 -5.07 -37.57 -7.64
C ILE A 135 -4.59 -36.71 -6.45
N ALA A 136 -4.54 -37.31 -5.25
CA ALA A 136 -4.08 -36.64 -4.02
C ALA A 136 -2.66 -36.08 -4.13
N TRP A 137 -1.76 -36.80 -4.83
CA TRP A 137 -0.37 -36.36 -5.03
C TRP A 137 -0.27 -35.13 -5.95
N GLY A 138 -1.10 -35.10 -7.01
CA GLY A 138 -1.21 -33.95 -7.91
C GLY A 138 -1.76 -32.69 -7.21
N VAL A 139 -2.78 -32.86 -6.37
CA VAL A 139 -3.35 -31.76 -5.57
C VAL A 139 -2.31 -31.22 -4.56
N GLY A 140 -1.64 -32.14 -3.83
CA GLY A 140 -0.60 -31.73 -2.87
C GLY A 140 0.52 -30.92 -3.53
N LEU A 141 0.99 -31.36 -4.67
CA LEU A 141 2.05 -30.68 -5.41
C LEU A 141 1.62 -29.30 -5.92
N SER A 142 0.39 -29.18 -6.44
CA SER A 142 -0.13 -27.88 -6.90
C SER A 142 -0.25 -26.86 -5.77
N VAL A 143 -0.65 -27.29 -4.56
CA VAL A 143 -0.69 -26.43 -3.37
C VAL A 143 0.72 -25.97 -3.01
N ILE A 144 1.70 -26.86 -2.99
CA ILE A 144 3.10 -26.51 -2.68
C ILE A 144 3.66 -25.50 -3.69
N ILE A 145 3.43 -25.72 -4.98
CA ILE A 145 3.89 -24.80 -6.03
C ILE A 145 3.23 -23.43 -5.88
N GLY A 146 1.91 -23.39 -5.68
CA GLY A 146 1.17 -22.15 -5.50
C GLY A 146 1.63 -21.38 -4.26
N PHE A 147 1.81 -22.07 -3.14
CA PHE A 147 2.31 -21.47 -1.90
C PHE A 147 3.74 -20.94 -2.05
N THR A 148 4.62 -21.70 -2.68
CA THR A 148 6.00 -21.28 -2.91
C THR A 148 6.06 -20.04 -3.80
N HIS A 149 5.25 -19.99 -4.87
CA HIS A 149 5.14 -18.80 -5.71
C HIS A 149 4.64 -17.60 -4.90
N PHE A 150 3.59 -17.78 -4.10
CA PHE A 150 3.01 -16.71 -3.27
C PHE A 150 4.04 -16.15 -2.28
N VAL A 151 4.78 -17.01 -1.58
CA VAL A 151 5.83 -16.59 -0.65
C VAL A 151 6.93 -15.82 -1.39
N PHE A 152 7.37 -16.34 -2.54
CA PHE A 152 8.42 -15.70 -3.32
C PHE A 152 7.97 -14.35 -3.90
N PHE A 153 6.73 -14.26 -4.37
CA PHE A 153 6.14 -13.02 -4.87
C PHE A 153 6.12 -11.93 -3.79
N ASN A 154 5.59 -12.26 -2.59
CA ASN A 154 5.54 -11.30 -1.48
C ASN A 154 6.93 -10.91 -0.96
N PHE A 155 7.87 -11.85 -0.93
CA PHE A 155 9.26 -11.57 -0.58
C PHE A 155 9.90 -10.60 -1.57
N SER A 156 9.77 -10.86 -2.87
CA SER A 156 10.29 -9.99 -3.92
C SER A 156 9.67 -8.59 -3.87
N LEU A 157 8.35 -8.51 -3.64
CA LEU A 157 7.63 -7.24 -3.48
C LEU A 157 8.12 -6.47 -2.25
N SER A 158 8.42 -7.16 -1.15
CA SER A 158 9.00 -6.54 0.06
C SER A 158 10.37 -5.93 -0.19
N LEU A 159 11.21 -6.59 -1.00
CA LEU A 159 12.50 -6.02 -1.42
C LEU A 159 12.33 -4.77 -2.28
N GLY A 160 11.32 -4.72 -3.13
CA GLY A 160 10.97 -3.52 -3.91
C GLY A 160 10.50 -2.36 -3.03
N ARG A 161 9.70 -2.64 -1.99
CA ARG A 161 9.26 -1.65 -1.00
C ARG A 161 10.42 -1.10 -0.17
N ALA A 162 11.40 -1.94 0.14
CA ALA A 162 12.62 -1.54 0.83
C ALA A 162 13.64 -0.83 -0.10
N GLU A 163 13.27 -0.54 -1.35
CA GLU A 163 14.12 0.09 -2.38
C GLU A 163 15.40 -0.70 -2.71
N LEU A 164 15.46 -1.99 -2.31
CA LEU A 164 16.60 -2.87 -2.61
C LEU A 164 16.54 -3.44 -4.03
N LEU A 165 15.34 -3.50 -4.63
CA LEU A 165 15.11 -3.93 -6.00
C LEU A 165 14.31 -2.87 -6.78
N PRO A 166 14.60 -2.68 -8.08
CA PRO A 166 13.77 -1.86 -8.94
C PRO A 166 12.29 -2.31 -8.89
N PRO A 167 11.33 -1.38 -8.79
CA PRO A 167 9.92 -1.72 -8.61
C PRO A 167 9.35 -2.68 -9.65
N LEU A 168 9.77 -2.51 -10.91
CA LEU A 168 9.35 -3.42 -11.99
C LEU A 168 9.87 -4.84 -11.77
N LEU A 169 11.17 -4.99 -11.43
CA LEU A 169 11.76 -6.32 -11.18
C LEU A 169 11.13 -6.98 -9.95
N SER A 170 10.89 -6.24 -8.88
CA SER A 170 10.30 -6.79 -7.67
C SER A 170 8.89 -7.36 -7.91
N ALA A 171 8.11 -6.73 -8.77
CA ALA A 171 6.76 -7.19 -9.11
C ALA A 171 6.74 -8.36 -10.11
N TRP A 172 7.77 -8.51 -10.97
CA TRP A 172 7.80 -9.52 -12.02
C TRP A 172 8.72 -10.71 -11.74
N ALA A 173 9.62 -10.62 -10.76
CA ALA A 173 10.64 -11.64 -10.49
C ALA A 173 10.05 -13.04 -10.29
N ALA A 174 8.99 -13.17 -9.49
CA ALA A 174 8.32 -14.44 -9.29
C ALA A 174 7.79 -15.01 -10.61
N ASN A 175 7.10 -14.21 -11.39
CA ASN A 175 6.53 -14.62 -12.66
C ASN A 175 7.59 -15.05 -13.67
N ILE A 176 8.70 -14.34 -13.74
CA ILE A 176 9.83 -14.66 -14.63
C ILE A 176 10.47 -15.99 -14.21
N ILE A 177 10.78 -16.17 -12.94
CA ILE A 177 11.45 -17.39 -12.44
C ILE A 177 10.54 -18.61 -12.61
N PHE A 178 9.30 -18.52 -12.15
CA PHE A 178 8.36 -19.65 -12.24
C PHE A 178 7.93 -19.94 -13.68
N GLY A 179 7.81 -18.91 -14.52
CA GLY A 179 7.57 -19.06 -15.95
C GLY A 179 8.72 -19.77 -16.66
N ALA A 180 9.97 -19.39 -16.38
CA ALA A 180 11.16 -20.05 -16.93
C ALA A 180 11.25 -21.51 -16.50
N ILE A 181 10.96 -21.82 -15.22
CA ILE A 181 10.92 -23.22 -14.71
C ILE A 181 9.81 -23.99 -15.45
N GLY A 182 8.62 -23.42 -15.62
CA GLY A 182 7.50 -24.06 -16.32
C GLY A 182 7.84 -24.39 -17.77
N ILE A 183 8.43 -23.44 -18.50
CA ILE A 183 8.88 -23.64 -19.89
C ILE A 183 9.97 -24.73 -19.95
N TYR A 184 10.94 -24.66 -19.07
CA TYR A 184 12.01 -25.68 -18.98
C TYR A 184 11.44 -27.09 -18.78
N LEU A 185 10.53 -27.27 -17.84
CA LEU A 185 9.89 -28.54 -17.56
C LEU A 185 9.06 -29.05 -18.72
N LEU A 186 8.35 -28.17 -19.45
CA LEU A 186 7.59 -28.52 -20.66
C LEU A 186 8.51 -29.04 -21.77
N LEU A 187 9.64 -28.39 -21.97
CA LEU A 187 10.63 -28.84 -22.99
C LEU A 187 11.19 -30.22 -22.67
N GLN A 188 11.33 -30.58 -21.40
CA GLN A 188 11.79 -31.91 -20.98
C GLN A 188 10.72 -33.02 -21.16
N VAL A 189 9.44 -32.68 -21.18
CA VAL A 189 8.38 -33.69 -21.37
C VAL A 189 8.34 -34.24 -22.81
N ARG A 190 8.87 -33.49 -23.77
CA ARG A 190 8.83 -33.84 -25.21
C ARG A 190 9.87 -34.90 -25.62
N GLN A 191 10.75 -35.33 -24.72
CA GLN A 191 11.71 -36.43 -24.96
C GLN A 191 11.27 -37.68 -24.18
#